data_46a5f466dda1118361e9ecf9d54e20fa
#
_entry.id   46a5f466dda1118361e9ecf9d54e20fa
#
_cell.length_a   1.000
_cell.length_b   1.000
_cell.length_c   1.000
_cell.angle_alpha   90.00
_cell.angle_beta   90.00
_cell.angle_gamma   90.00
#
_symmetry.space_group_name_H-M   'P 1'
#
loop_
_entity.id
_entity.type
_entity.pdbx_description
1 polymer ?
#
loop_
_entity_poly.entity_id
_entity_poly.type
_entity_poly.pdbx_seq_one_letter_code
_entity_poly.pdbx_strand_id
1 'polypeptide(L)'
;IRDSSLDGKEVKPEDLAGKSGKVTIRFDYTNNETVKTKIAGKEEEIYLPFAAVSGMVLDDSFSNVKVTNGKVISDGKNNIVVGYALPGLKESLDVDDSDFDGDVSIPDYVEVTADVENFSLSTTMTVVMNATNFISKDGDADLSEVDDMLDTLTDATDQLKDGSGELADGVDTLKSKMGEFKDGVGTLKNGIKDYTDGASTLSTGIGTLKSGVDTLA
;
A
#
# COMPACT_ATOMS: atom_id res chain seq x y z
N ILE A 1 -4.68 -8.93 -11.84
CA ILE A 1 -6.15 -8.83 -11.76
C ILE A 1 -6.67 -9.42 -13.05
N ARG A 2 -7.40 -10.50 -12.97
CA ARG A 2 -7.97 -11.15 -14.16
C ARG A 2 -9.41 -10.70 -14.39
N ASP A 3 -10.17 -10.58 -13.32
CA ASP A 3 -11.56 -10.19 -13.37
C ASP A 3 -11.85 -9.07 -12.38
N SER A 4 -12.55 -8.05 -12.84
CA SER A 4 -13.10 -7.00 -11.99
C SER A 4 -14.53 -6.70 -12.41
N SER A 5 -15.36 -6.32 -11.43
CA SER A 5 -16.73 -5.94 -11.71
C SER A 5 -17.12 -4.68 -10.93
N LEU A 6 -18.06 -3.95 -11.50
CA LEU A 6 -18.72 -2.81 -10.87
C LEU A 6 -20.24 -3.09 -10.88
N ASP A 7 -20.84 -3.13 -9.69
CA ASP A 7 -22.26 -3.44 -9.49
C ASP A 7 -22.69 -4.77 -10.17
N GLY A 8 -21.78 -5.76 -10.12
CA GLY A 8 -21.99 -7.09 -10.70
C GLY A 8 -21.83 -7.16 -12.22
N LYS A 9 -21.38 -6.09 -12.88
CA LYS A 9 -21.05 -6.08 -14.31
C LYS A 9 -19.57 -6.12 -14.48
N GLU A 10 -19.07 -7.02 -15.32
CA GLU A 10 -17.66 -7.11 -15.67
C GLU A 10 -17.16 -5.79 -16.28
N VAL A 11 -16.04 -5.28 -15.76
CA VAL A 11 -15.40 -4.03 -16.17
C VAL A 11 -13.90 -4.28 -16.19
N LYS A 12 -13.20 -3.74 -17.17
CA LYS A 12 -11.74 -3.83 -17.18
C LYS A 12 -11.13 -3.06 -16.02
N PRO A 13 -10.05 -3.57 -15.39
CA PRO A 13 -9.42 -2.90 -14.26
C PRO A 13 -9.07 -1.43 -14.50
N GLU A 14 -8.60 -1.10 -15.71
CA GLU A 14 -8.27 0.27 -16.10
C GLU A 14 -9.49 1.20 -16.16
N ASP A 15 -10.69 0.65 -16.37
CA ASP A 15 -11.93 1.41 -16.48
C ASP A 15 -12.59 1.65 -15.10
N LEU A 16 -12.07 1.04 -14.03
CA LEU A 16 -12.56 1.26 -12.66
C LEU A 16 -12.13 2.60 -12.07
N ALA A 17 -11.02 3.16 -12.52
CA ALA A 17 -10.47 4.40 -11.96
C ALA A 17 -11.51 5.53 -11.94
N GLY A 18 -11.71 6.14 -10.76
CA GLY A 18 -12.68 7.22 -10.56
C GLY A 18 -14.15 6.78 -10.52
N LYS A 19 -14.46 5.48 -10.60
CA LYS A 19 -15.84 4.98 -10.50
C LYS A 19 -16.24 4.81 -9.04
N SER A 20 -17.56 4.84 -8.83
CA SER A 20 -18.19 4.59 -7.53
C SER A 20 -19.23 3.48 -7.67
N GLY A 21 -19.36 2.63 -6.65
CA GLY A 21 -20.27 1.50 -6.64
C GLY A 21 -19.68 0.30 -5.89
N LYS A 22 -20.35 -0.84 -6.01
CA LYS A 22 -19.82 -2.09 -5.44
C LYS A 22 -18.81 -2.70 -6.40
N VAL A 23 -17.54 -2.75 -5.96
CA VAL A 23 -16.44 -3.29 -6.74
C VAL A 23 -16.11 -4.70 -6.25
N THR A 24 -15.82 -5.59 -7.20
CA THR A 24 -15.20 -6.89 -6.94
C THR A 24 -13.89 -6.94 -7.72
N ILE A 25 -12.82 -7.34 -7.06
CA ILE A 25 -11.49 -7.54 -7.65
C ILE A 25 -11.08 -8.98 -7.37
N ARG A 26 -10.73 -9.72 -8.41
CA ARG A 26 -10.32 -11.11 -8.30
C ARG A 26 -8.94 -11.34 -8.89
N PHE A 27 -8.12 -12.05 -8.14
CA PHE A 27 -6.80 -12.51 -8.53
C PHE A 27 -6.84 -14.02 -8.64
N ASP A 28 -6.81 -14.55 -9.85
CA ASP A 28 -6.70 -15.99 -10.10
C ASP A 28 -5.24 -16.37 -10.23
N TYR A 29 -4.86 -17.48 -9.63
CA TYR A 29 -3.51 -18.02 -9.65
C TYR A 29 -3.52 -19.38 -10.33
N THR A 30 -2.52 -19.60 -11.18
CA THR A 30 -2.32 -20.88 -11.87
C THR A 30 -0.91 -21.38 -11.55
N ASN A 31 -0.82 -22.60 -11.08
CA ASN A 31 0.45 -23.30 -10.92
C ASN A 31 0.77 -24.06 -12.21
N ASN A 32 1.96 -23.84 -12.76
CA ASN A 32 2.41 -24.53 -13.97
C ASN A 32 3.58 -25.50 -13.68
N GLU A 33 3.99 -25.60 -12.42
CA GLU A 33 5.13 -26.43 -12.02
C GLU A 33 4.64 -27.77 -11.50
N THR A 34 4.97 -28.86 -12.21
CA THR A 34 4.61 -30.23 -11.83
C THR A 34 5.85 -31.07 -11.59
N VAL A 35 5.71 -32.13 -10.80
CA VAL A 35 6.73 -33.13 -10.56
C VAL A 35 6.12 -34.55 -10.64
N LYS A 36 6.86 -35.47 -11.26
CA LYS A 36 6.49 -36.89 -11.25
C LYS A 36 7.08 -37.58 -10.02
N THR A 37 6.21 -38.19 -9.25
CA THR A 37 6.59 -38.92 -8.02
C THR A 37 5.80 -40.22 -7.92
N LYS A 38 6.24 -41.12 -7.03
CA LYS A 38 5.51 -42.38 -6.77
C LYS A 38 4.68 -42.23 -5.51
N ILE A 39 3.36 -42.30 -5.68
CA ILE A 39 2.40 -42.28 -4.59
C ILE A 39 1.74 -43.68 -4.54
N ALA A 40 1.79 -44.35 -3.40
CA ALA A 40 1.26 -45.70 -3.22
C ALA A 40 1.74 -46.73 -4.30
N GLY A 41 2.96 -46.52 -4.84
CA GLY A 41 3.57 -47.41 -5.85
C GLY A 41 3.18 -47.15 -7.29
N LYS A 42 2.36 -46.13 -7.55
CA LYS A 42 2.01 -45.61 -8.90
C LYS A 42 2.78 -44.35 -9.16
N GLU A 43 3.14 -44.13 -10.41
CA GLU A 43 3.76 -42.87 -10.87
C GLU A 43 2.62 -41.86 -11.09
N GLU A 44 2.64 -40.78 -10.33
CA GLU A 44 1.66 -39.71 -10.40
C GLU A 44 2.39 -38.38 -10.70
N GLU A 45 1.71 -37.49 -11.41
CA GLU A 45 2.18 -36.15 -11.67
C GLU A 45 1.39 -35.19 -10.76
N ILE A 46 2.10 -34.51 -9.86
CA ILE A 46 1.52 -33.57 -8.90
C ILE A 46 2.09 -32.18 -9.11
N TYR A 47 1.33 -31.17 -8.75
CA TYR A 47 1.84 -29.79 -8.73
C TYR A 47 2.79 -29.61 -7.55
N LEU A 48 3.86 -28.83 -7.76
CA LEU A 48 4.68 -28.35 -6.66
C LEU A 48 3.84 -27.41 -5.79
N PRO A 49 3.77 -27.65 -4.47
CA PRO A 49 2.91 -26.85 -3.61
C PRO A 49 3.45 -25.44 -3.42
N PHE A 50 2.72 -24.44 -3.92
CA PHE A 50 2.97 -23.03 -3.72
C PHE A 50 1.78 -22.36 -3.05
N ALA A 51 2.08 -21.40 -2.17
CA ALA A 51 1.12 -20.45 -1.62
C ALA A 51 1.34 -19.08 -2.25
N ALA A 52 0.28 -18.47 -2.76
CA ALA A 52 0.26 -17.09 -3.20
C ALA A 52 -0.46 -16.24 -2.15
N VAL A 53 0.25 -15.31 -1.53
CA VAL A 53 -0.30 -14.38 -0.53
C VAL A 53 -0.39 -13.00 -1.16
N SER A 54 -1.59 -12.46 -1.26
CA SER A 54 -1.87 -11.16 -1.84
C SER A 54 -2.28 -10.16 -0.78
N GLY A 55 -1.62 -9.01 -0.78
CA GLY A 55 -1.92 -7.88 0.07
C GLY A 55 -2.32 -6.65 -0.73
N MET A 56 -3.23 -5.85 -0.20
CA MET A 56 -3.57 -4.54 -0.72
C MET A 56 -3.94 -3.57 0.41
N VAL A 57 -3.60 -2.30 0.19
CA VAL A 57 -3.99 -1.22 1.09
C VAL A 57 -5.08 -0.41 0.41
N LEU A 58 -6.24 -0.35 1.05
CA LEU A 58 -7.42 0.38 0.60
C LEU A 58 -7.63 1.57 1.53
N ASP A 59 -7.75 2.76 0.98
CA ASP A 59 -7.97 3.99 1.73
C ASP A 59 -9.42 4.14 2.22
N ASP A 60 -9.77 5.28 2.79
CA ASP A 60 -11.09 5.59 3.33
C ASP A 60 -12.20 5.72 2.27
N SER A 61 -11.84 5.70 0.99
CA SER A 61 -12.82 5.60 -0.11
C SER A 61 -13.47 4.23 -0.22
N PHE A 62 -12.88 3.20 0.44
CA PHE A 62 -13.40 1.84 0.46
C PHE A 62 -14.09 1.52 1.79
N SER A 63 -15.30 1.02 1.71
CA SER A 63 -16.12 0.58 2.85
C SER A 63 -16.66 -0.82 2.64
N ASN A 64 -17.16 -1.47 3.70
CA ASN A 64 -17.72 -2.83 3.66
C ASN A 64 -16.80 -3.86 3.00
N VAL A 65 -15.49 -3.70 3.20
CA VAL A 65 -14.46 -4.55 2.58
C VAL A 65 -14.57 -5.98 3.09
N LYS A 66 -14.56 -6.93 2.16
CA LYS A 66 -14.56 -8.37 2.42
C LYS A 66 -13.54 -9.05 1.54
N VAL A 67 -12.94 -10.11 2.04
CA VAL A 67 -12.05 -11.01 1.30
C VAL A 67 -12.52 -12.44 1.46
N THR A 68 -12.41 -13.26 0.41
CA THR A 68 -12.87 -14.65 0.44
C THR A 68 -11.96 -15.54 1.28
N ASN A 69 -10.65 -15.46 1.07
CA ASN A 69 -9.68 -16.36 1.71
C ASN A 69 -8.60 -15.51 2.38
N GLY A 70 -8.89 -14.97 3.59
CA GLY A 70 -7.96 -14.08 4.26
C GLY A 70 -8.59 -13.21 5.34
N LYS A 71 -7.93 -12.11 5.64
CA LYS A 71 -8.32 -11.18 6.71
C LYS A 71 -8.39 -9.74 6.18
N VAL A 72 -9.27 -8.95 6.76
CA VAL A 72 -9.33 -7.50 6.58
C VAL A 72 -9.03 -6.86 7.92
N ILE A 73 -8.00 -6.02 7.97
CA ILE A 73 -7.59 -5.29 9.14
C ILE A 73 -7.85 -3.81 8.88
N SER A 74 -8.69 -3.20 9.70
CA SER A 74 -9.05 -1.79 9.58
C SER A 74 -8.49 -0.98 10.72
N ASP A 75 -7.86 0.15 10.42
CA ASP A 75 -7.39 1.13 11.42
C ASP A 75 -8.32 2.33 11.57
N GLY A 76 -9.49 2.27 10.93
CA GLY A 76 -10.49 3.33 10.91
C GLY A 76 -10.34 4.33 9.77
N LYS A 77 -9.18 4.33 9.06
CA LYS A 77 -8.95 5.13 7.85
C LYS A 77 -8.61 4.26 6.64
N ASN A 78 -7.79 3.24 6.86
CA ASN A 78 -7.40 2.33 5.80
C ASN A 78 -7.85 0.91 6.14
N ASN A 79 -8.04 0.10 5.12
CA ASN A 79 -8.27 -1.32 5.23
C ASN A 79 -7.08 -2.04 4.60
N ILE A 80 -6.37 -2.82 5.39
CA ILE A 80 -5.34 -3.74 4.90
C ILE A 80 -6.03 -5.07 4.64
N VAL A 81 -6.01 -5.49 3.40
CA VAL A 81 -6.58 -6.78 2.98
C VAL A 81 -5.44 -7.73 2.70
N VAL A 82 -5.47 -8.89 3.31
CA VAL A 82 -4.53 -9.98 3.03
C VAL A 82 -5.33 -11.23 2.70
N GLY A 83 -5.06 -11.82 1.54
CA GLY A 83 -5.69 -13.04 1.08
C GLY A 83 -4.67 -14.06 0.61
N TYR A 84 -5.04 -15.35 0.60
CA TYR A 84 -4.16 -16.41 0.14
C TYR A 84 -4.84 -17.33 -0.87
N ALA A 85 -4.01 -17.99 -1.70
CA ALA A 85 -4.42 -19.03 -2.63
C ALA A 85 -3.35 -20.13 -2.69
N LEU A 86 -3.79 -21.37 -2.94
CA LEU A 86 -2.98 -22.59 -3.01
C LEU A 86 -3.19 -23.29 -4.36
N PRO A 87 -2.76 -22.66 -5.48
CA PRO A 87 -3.10 -23.14 -6.81
C PRO A 87 -2.46 -24.50 -7.11
N GLY A 88 -3.24 -25.42 -7.66
CA GLY A 88 -2.82 -26.78 -8.00
C GLY A 88 -2.83 -27.77 -6.82
N LEU A 89 -3.14 -27.30 -5.61
CA LEU A 89 -3.13 -28.18 -4.44
C LEU A 89 -4.33 -29.13 -4.41
N LYS A 90 -5.53 -28.66 -4.80
CA LYS A 90 -6.72 -29.52 -4.92
C LYS A 90 -6.48 -30.67 -5.88
N GLU A 91 -5.96 -30.36 -7.05
CA GLU A 91 -5.66 -31.34 -8.10
C GLU A 91 -4.60 -32.35 -7.63
N SER A 92 -3.58 -31.88 -6.89
CA SER A 92 -2.52 -32.76 -6.38
C SER A 92 -3.01 -33.71 -5.29
N LEU A 93 -4.01 -33.30 -4.51
CA LEU A 93 -4.61 -34.08 -3.45
C LEU A 93 -5.81 -34.94 -3.92
N ASP A 94 -6.28 -34.73 -5.16
CA ASP A 94 -7.48 -35.35 -5.72
C ASP A 94 -8.71 -35.13 -4.81
N VAL A 95 -8.91 -33.87 -4.36
CA VAL A 95 -9.98 -33.47 -3.44
C VAL A 95 -10.84 -32.36 -4.05
N ASP A 96 -12.12 -32.36 -3.68
CA ASP A 96 -13.08 -31.31 -3.97
C ASP A 96 -13.46 -30.53 -2.70
N ASP A 97 -14.00 -29.32 -2.84
CA ASP A 97 -14.50 -28.53 -1.69
C ASP A 97 -15.57 -29.26 -0.87
N SER A 98 -16.26 -30.25 -1.46
CA SER A 98 -17.23 -31.11 -0.80
C SER A 98 -16.60 -32.17 0.10
N ASP A 99 -15.31 -32.41 0.00
CA ASP A 99 -14.58 -33.41 0.81
C ASP A 99 -14.17 -32.85 2.17
N PHE A 100 -14.35 -31.52 2.37
CA PHE A 100 -14.03 -30.84 3.61
C PHE A 100 -15.31 -30.57 4.43
N ASP A 101 -15.27 -30.90 5.72
CA ASP A 101 -16.29 -30.49 6.66
C ASP A 101 -16.02 -29.08 7.20
N GLY A 102 -16.95 -28.16 6.93
CA GLY A 102 -16.92 -26.82 7.52
C GLY A 102 -16.27 -25.74 6.63
N ASP A 103 -15.59 -24.79 7.27
CA ASP A 103 -15.06 -23.57 6.63
C ASP A 103 -13.67 -23.76 5.96
N VAL A 104 -13.22 -25.01 5.80
CA VAL A 104 -11.92 -25.30 5.15
C VAL A 104 -12.11 -25.33 3.63
N SER A 105 -11.36 -24.53 2.92
CA SER A 105 -11.28 -24.57 1.46
C SER A 105 -9.82 -24.42 1.01
N ILE A 106 -9.49 -25.04 -0.12
CA ILE A 106 -8.19 -24.89 -0.79
C ILE A 106 -8.41 -23.97 -2.00
N PRO A 107 -8.25 -22.64 -1.83
CA PRO A 107 -8.56 -21.71 -2.89
C PRO A 107 -7.45 -21.60 -3.93
N ASP A 108 -7.79 -21.35 -5.18
CA ASP A 108 -6.89 -20.98 -6.27
C ASP A 108 -6.96 -19.51 -6.64
N TYR A 109 -7.75 -18.73 -5.91
CA TYR A 109 -7.95 -17.31 -6.13
C TYR A 109 -8.09 -16.52 -4.82
N VAL A 110 -7.88 -15.21 -4.90
CA VAL A 110 -8.26 -14.24 -3.88
C VAL A 110 -9.27 -13.28 -4.48
N GLU A 111 -10.41 -13.10 -3.84
CA GLU A 111 -11.44 -12.16 -4.26
C GLU A 111 -11.72 -11.15 -3.14
N VAL A 112 -11.73 -9.87 -3.51
CA VAL A 112 -12.03 -8.76 -2.61
C VAL A 112 -13.25 -8.02 -3.12
N THR A 113 -14.22 -7.80 -2.25
CA THR A 113 -15.40 -6.98 -2.53
C THR A 113 -15.46 -5.79 -1.59
N ALA A 114 -15.82 -4.63 -2.11
CA ALA A 114 -15.99 -3.41 -1.34
C ALA A 114 -17.01 -2.48 -1.98
N ASP A 115 -17.61 -1.60 -1.18
CA ASP A 115 -18.30 -0.42 -1.68
C ASP A 115 -17.28 0.72 -1.77
N VAL A 116 -17.20 1.41 -2.91
CA VAL A 116 -16.15 2.40 -3.18
C VAL A 116 -16.73 3.71 -3.68
N GLU A 117 -16.11 4.81 -3.25
CA GLU A 117 -16.33 6.15 -3.78
C GLU A 117 -15.06 6.64 -4.47
N ASN A 118 -15.12 6.89 -5.79
CA ASN A 118 -13.97 7.36 -6.57
C ASN A 118 -12.80 6.37 -6.56
N PHE A 119 -13.01 5.16 -7.07
CA PHE A 119 -12.04 4.05 -7.04
C PHE A 119 -10.62 4.48 -7.39
N SER A 120 -9.71 4.23 -6.47
CA SER A 120 -8.27 4.41 -6.65
C SER A 120 -7.53 3.32 -5.89
N LEU A 121 -6.86 2.43 -6.59
CA LEU A 121 -6.06 1.36 -5.98
C LEU A 121 -4.58 1.72 -6.05
N SER A 122 -3.98 2.04 -4.90
CA SER A 122 -2.61 2.55 -4.84
C SER A 122 -1.56 1.45 -4.92
N THR A 123 -1.74 0.36 -4.18
CA THR A 123 -0.72 -0.68 -4.08
C THR A 123 -1.36 -2.05 -3.90
N THR A 124 -0.91 -3.01 -4.71
CA THR A 124 -1.15 -4.43 -4.51
C THR A 124 0.19 -5.17 -4.53
N MET A 125 0.32 -6.16 -3.69
CA MET A 125 1.51 -7.01 -3.62
C MET A 125 1.10 -8.48 -3.59
N THR A 126 1.81 -9.32 -4.32
CA THR A 126 1.67 -10.77 -4.19
C THR A 126 3.04 -11.38 -3.93
N VAL A 127 3.12 -12.19 -2.89
CA VAL A 127 4.30 -12.99 -2.56
C VAL A 127 3.95 -14.45 -2.84
N VAL A 128 4.81 -15.15 -3.58
CA VAL A 128 4.66 -16.58 -3.84
C VAL A 128 5.76 -17.32 -3.11
N MET A 129 5.38 -18.36 -2.36
CA MET A 129 6.30 -19.15 -1.55
C MET A 129 6.01 -20.64 -1.70
N ASN A 130 6.98 -21.48 -1.35
CA ASN A 130 6.79 -22.90 -1.34
C ASN A 130 5.92 -23.31 -0.15
N ALA A 131 4.87 -24.07 -0.40
CA ALA A 131 3.90 -24.50 0.59
C ALA A 131 4.11 -25.96 1.07
N THR A 132 5.27 -26.57 0.87
CA THR A 132 5.54 -27.96 1.28
C THR A 132 5.38 -28.19 2.78
N ASN A 133 5.47 -27.15 3.59
CA ASN A 133 5.32 -27.22 5.04
C ASN A 133 3.84 -27.14 5.50
N PHE A 134 2.94 -26.76 4.61
CA PHE A 134 1.50 -26.63 4.92
C PHE A 134 0.74 -27.95 4.90
N ILE A 135 1.38 -29.03 4.46
CA ILE A 135 0.77 -30.37 4.43
C ILE A 135 1.41 -31.17 5.55
N SER A 136 0.63 -31.50 6.58
CA SER A 136 1.10 -32.35 7.66
C SER A 136 1.37 -33.79 7.15
N LYS A 137 2.20 -34.54 7.88
CA LYS A 137 2.48 -35.95 7.56
C LYS A 137 1.25 -36.86 7.61
N ASP A 138 0.19 -36.40 8.23
CA ASP A 138 -1.07 -37.13 8.42
C ASP A 138 -2.12 -36.72 7.35
N GLY A 139 -1.74 -35.86 6.38
CA GLY A 139 -2.62 -35.45 5.26
C GLY A 139 -3.56 -34.28 5.59
N ASP A 140 -3.52 -33.79 6.83
CA ASP A 140 -4.27 -32.58 7.19
C ASP A 140 -3.55 -31.32 6.75
N ALA A 141 -4.27 -30.37 6.16
CA ALA A 141 -3.71 -29.06 5.83
C ALA A 141 -3.48 -28.23 7.11
N ASP A 142 -2.23 -28.11 7.53
CA ASP A 142 -1.86 -27.20 8.60
C ASP A 142 -1.65 -25.79 8.04
N LEU A 143 -2.67 -24.95 8.18
CA LEU A 143 -2.65 -23.56 7.73
C LEU A 143 -2.08 -22.60 8.78
N SER A 144 -1.58 -23.09 9.91
CA SER A 144 -1.03 -22.24 10.98
C SER A 144 0.16 -21.40 10.50
N GLU A 145 1.03 -21.97 9.65
CA GLU A 145 2.14 -21.20 9.05
C GLU A 145 1.64 -20.08 8.10
N VAL A 146 0.49 -20.28 7.42
CA VAL A 146 -0.14 -19.22 6.62
C VAL A 146 -0.66 -18.11 7.51
N ASP A 147 -1.30 -18.46 8.63
CA ASP A 147 -1.78 -17.47 9.61
C ASP A 147 -0.61 -16.68 10.21
N ASP A 148 0.49 -17.33 10.59
CA ASP A 148 1.71 -16.68 11.10
C ASP A 148 2.35 -15.75 10.04
N MET A 149 2.35 -16.14 8.77
CA MET A 149 2.82 -15.29 7.68
C MET A 149 1.90 -14.11 7.43
N LEU A 150 0.59 -14.30 7.51
CA LEU A 150 -0.40 -13.24 7.41
C LEU A 150 -0.21 -12.21 8.52
N ASP A 151 0.00 -12.68 9.75
CA ASP A 151 0.27 -11.81 10.90
C ASP A 151 1.60 -11.05 10.70
N THR A 152 2.67 -11.72 10.24
CA THR A 152 3.95 -11.07 9.92
C THR A 152 3.81 -10.01 8.81
N LEU A 153 3.06 -10.31 7.75
CA LEU A 153 2.82 -9.36 6.65
C LEU A 153 1.97 -8.17 7.11
N THR A 154 1.03 -8.43 8.00
CA THR A 154 0.20 -7.41 8.64
C THR A 154 1.07 -6.46 9.45
N ASP A 155 1.91 -6.99 10.34
CA ASP A 155 2.83 -6.21 11.18
C ASP A 155 3.79 -5.37 10.31
N ALA A 156 4.34 -5.97 9.25
CA ALA A 156 5.21 -5.25 8.30
C ALA A 156 4.47 -4.12 7.56
N THR A 157 3.21 -4.33 7.22
CA THR A 157 2.38 -3.33 6.55
C THR A 157 2.03 -2.18 7.50
N ASP A 158 1.72 -2.49 8.76
CA ASP A 158 1.48 -1.47 9.79
C ASP A 158 2.74 -0.62 10.04
N GLN A 159 3.92 -1.25 10.14
CA GLN A 159 5.19 -0.52 10.26
C GLN A 159 5.47 0.38 9.05
N LEU A 160 5.19 -0.10 7.82
CA LEU A 160 5.35 0.71 6.60
C LEU A 160 4.39 1.90 6.59
N LYS A 161 3.17 1.71 7.05
CA LYS A 161 2.17 2.75 7.17
C LYS A 161 2.59 3.82 8.19
N ASP A 162 3.02 3.40 9.38
CA ASP A 162 3.47 4.32 10.43
C ASP A 162 4.69 5.12 9.94
N GLY A 163 5.68 4.46 9.32
CA GLY A 163 6.82 5.14 8.72
C GLY A 163 6.45 6.09 7.58
N SER A 164 5.42 5.77 6.79
CA SER A 164 4.88 6.68 5.78
C SER A 164 4.19 7.90 6.40
N GLY A 165 3.49 7.69 7.52
CA GLY A 165 2.88 8.78 8.31
C GLY A 165 3.95 9.72 8.87
N GLU A 166 4.99 9.19 9.52
CA GLU A 166 6.11 9.96 10.04
C GLU A 166 6.83 10.76 8.92
N LEU A 167 6.98 10.17 7.73
CA LEU A 167 7.56 10.85 6.58
C LEU A 167 6.67 12.02 6.12
N ALA A 168 5.36 11.84 6.09
CA ALA A 168 4.41 12.90 5.73
C ALA A 168 4.49 14.07 6.72
N ASP A 169 4.49 13.78 8.04
CA ASP A 169 4.63 14.78 9.09
C ASP A 169 5.98 15.50 9.00
N GLY A 170 7.06 14.76 8.68
CA GLY A 170 8.39 15.33 8.43
C GLY A 170 8.41 16.30 7.25
N VAL A 171 7.73 15.96 6.17
CA VAL A 171 7.59 16.84 4.99
C VAL A 171 6.79 18.10 5.33
N ASP A 172 5.72 18.00 6.09
CA ASP A 172 4.93 19.16 6.51
C ASP A 172 5.72 20.07 7.46
N THR A 173 6.51 19.49 8.36
CA THR A 173 7.45 20.22 9.21
C THR A 173 8.48 20.97 8.38
N LEU A 174 9.09 20.30 7.39
CA LEU A 174 10.06 20.93 6.48
C LEU A 174 9.43 22.08 5.70
N LYS A 175 8.21 21.90 5.22
CA LYS A 175 7.46 22.95 4.50
C LYS A 175 7.21 24.17 5.40
N SER A 176 6.85 23.96 6.67
CA SER A 176 6.67 25.03 7.65
C SER A 176 7.98 25.78 7.90
N LYS A 177 9.08 25.05 8.12
CA LYS A 177 10.42 25.64 8.33
C LYS A 177 10.93 26.41 7.11
N MET A 178 10.61 25.94 5.90
CA MET A 178 10.92 26.67 4.67
C MET A 178 10.13 27.98 4.57
N GLY A 179 8.88 28.00 5.08
CA GLY A 179 8.09 29.23 5.22
C GLY A 179 8.78 30.22 6.17
N GLU A 180 9.14 29.80 7.37
CA GLU A 180 9.86 30.62 8.36
C GLU A 180 11.19 31.17 7.79
N PHE A 181 11.95 30.34 7.07
CA PHE A 181 13.19 30.77 6.41
C PHE A 181 12.94 31.84 5.36
N LYS A 182 11.93 31.67 4.50
CA LYS A 182 11.53 32.66 3.49
C LYS A 182 11.17 34.00 4.14
N ASP A 183 10.42 33.97 5.24
CA ASP A 183 10.03 35.19 5.97
C ASP A 183 11.24 35.87 6.62
N GLY A 184 12.17 35.08 7.18
CA GLY A 184 13.45 35.56 7.70
C GLY A 184 14.31 36.26 6.63
N VAL A 185 14.39 35.65 5.42
CA VAL A 185 15.08 36.27 4.28
C VAL A 185 14.39 37.56 3.84
N GLY A 186 13.05 37.61 3.88
CA GLY A 186 12.28 38.84 3.63
C GLY A 186 12.59 39.93 4.63
N THR A 187 12.67 39.62 5.91
CA THR A 187 13.03 40.55 7.00
C THR A 187 14.45 41.06 6.82
N LEU A 188 15.41 40.18 6.52
CA LEU A 188 16.79 40.58 6.24
C LEU A 188 16.90 41.55 5.02
N LYS A 189 16.19 41.24 3.95
CA LYS A 189 16.14 42.10 2.75
C LYS A 189 15.62 43.50 3.10
N ASN A 190 14.55 43.59 3.91
CA ASN A 190 14.00 44.86 4.33
C ASN A 190 15.00 45.62 5.22
N GLY A 191 15.65 44.97 6.18
CA GLY A 191 16.68 45.58 7.01
C GLY A 191 17.89 46.10 6.22
N ILE A 192 18.34 45.37 5.19
CA ILE A 192 19.40 45.84 4.28
C ILE A 192 18.95 47.09 3.52
N LYS A 193 17.69 47.11 3.06
CA LYS A 193 17.14 48.29 2.38
C LYS A 193 17.13 49.50 3.30
N ASP A 194 16.60 49.36 4.54
CA ASP A 194 16.52 50.44 5.51
C ASP A 194 17.91 50.96 5.88
N TYR A 195 18.89 50.08 6.03
CA TYR A 195 20.29 50.45 6.27
C TYR A 195 20.85 51.28 5.09
N THR A 196 20.60 50.83 3.85
CA THR A 196 21.07 51.53 2.64
C THR A 196 20.44 52.91 2.49
N ASP A 197 19.13 53.01 2.76
CA ASP A 197 18.38 54.27 2.71
C ASP A 197 18.90 55.23 3.81
N GLY A 198 19.16 54.74 5.03
CA GLY A 198 19.77 55.50 6.11
C GLY A 198 21.17 56.01 5.78
N ALA A 199 22.02 55.16 5.17
CA ALA A 199 23.35 55.55 4.74
C ALA A 199 23.30 56.66 3.64
N SER A 200 22.35 56.54 2.71
CA SER A 200 22.11 57.55 1.69
C SER A 200 21.67 58.90 2.31
N THR A 201 20.76 58.86 3.26
CA THR A 201 20.28 60.05 4.00
C THR A 201 21.42 60.71 4.76
N LEU A 202 22.28 59.93 5.43
CA LEU A 202 23.45 60.45 6.13
C LEU A 202 24.44 61.11 5.14
N SER A 203 24.70 60.47 4.00
CA SER A 203 25.57 61.02 2.94
C SER A 203 25.04 62.37 2.42
N THR A 204 23.74 62.49 2.19
CA THR A 204 23.08 63.74 1.81
C THR A 204 23.22 64.81 2.88
N GLY A 205 23.02 64.45 4.16
CA GLY A 205 23.19 65.36 5.29
C GLY A 205 24.60 65.92 5.45
N ILE A 206 25.61 65.04 5.23
CA ILE A 206 27.02 65.46 5.23
C ILE A 206 27.29 66.44 4.06
N GLY A 207 26.75 66.21 2.87
CA GLY A 207 26.83 67.05 1.75
C GLY A 207 26.25 68.47 2.02
N THR A 208 25.06 68.48 2.65
CA THR A 208 24.38 69.72 3.08
C THR A 208 25.24 70.52 4.08
N LEU A 209 25.78 69.84 5.11
CA LEU A 209 26.64 70.42 6.11
C LEU A 209 27.91 71.05 5.47
N LYS A 210 28.54 70.25 4.58
CA LYS A 210 29.71 70.75 3.85
C LYS A 210 29.40 72.03 3.08
N SER A 211 28.30 72.07 2.33
CA SER A 211 27.87 73.27 1.60
C SER A 211 27.57 74.44 2.52
N GLY A 212 27.00 74.20 3.68
CA GLY A 212 26.81 75.27 4.69
C GLY A 212 28.09 75.81 5.25
N VAL A 213 29.07 74.95 5.54
CA VAL A 213 30.41 75.40 5.98
C VAL A 213 31.12 76.22 4.88
N ASP A 214 31.07 75.76 3.60
CA ASP A 214 31.66 76.47 2.48
C ASP A 214 31.01 77.86 2.23
N THR A 215 29.80 78.10 2.68
CA THR A 215 29.07 79.37 2.59
C THR A 215 29.41 80.30 3.73
N LEU A 216 29.93 79.81 4.84
CA LEU A 216 30.31 80.57 6.01
C LEU A 216 31.80 80.99 6.02
N ALA A 217 32.60 80.40 5.13
CA ALA A 217 34.03 80.74 4.89
C ALA A 217 34.18 81.80 3.86
#